data_6e60185b47413b63aec5abf9b7f6765c
#
_entry.id   6e60185b47413b63aec5abf9b7f6765c
#
_cell.length_a   1.000
_cell.length_b   1.000
_cell.length_c   1.000
_cell.angle_alpha   90.00
_cell.angle_beta   90.00
_cell.angle_gamma   90.00
#
_symmetry.space_group_name_H-M   'P 1'
#
loop_
_entity.id
_entity.type
_entity.pdbx_description
1 polymer ?
#
loop_
_entity_poly.entity_id
_entity_poly.type
_entity_poly.pdbx_seq_one_letter_code
_entity_poly.pdbx_strand_id
1 'polypeptide(L)'
;PQNENTPFHPYSPYAVAKLYGFWIVKEYREAYNMYCCSGILFNHESERRGETFVTRKITLAAARIAQGKQEKLYLGNLSSLRDWGYAKDYVECMWLILQQDKPEDFVIATGVQHSVREFAYCAFKAAGIELKFEGEGMDEKGICVAGPAELVGKTLVEVSADFYRPTDVVNLWGCLLYTS
;
A
#
# COMPACT_ATOMS: atom_id res chain seq x y z
N PRO A 1 8.15 14.09 -1.82
CA PRO A 1 6.70 13.92 -1.95
C PRO A 1 6.25 14.15 -3.39
N GLN A 2 5.34 13.30 -3.89
CA GLN A 2 4.76 13.39 -5.22
C GLN A 2 3.49 14.25 -5.18
N ASN A 3 3.32 15.10 -6.19
CA ASN A 3 2.13 15.91 -6.42
C ASN A 3 1.69 15.82 -7.89
N GLU A 4 0.67 16.58 -8.28
CA GLU A 4 0.09 16.59 -9.62
C GLU A 4 1.09 16.99 -10.72
N ASN A 5 2.15 17.74 -10.38
CA ASN A 5 3.20 18.19 -11.30
C ASN A 5 4.42 17.24 -11.33
N THR A 6 4.41 16.18 -10.53
CA THR A 6 5.52 15.20 -10.52
C THR A 6 5.58 14.45 -11.84
N PRO A 7 6.73 14.44 -12.56
CA PRO A 7 6.86 13.70 -13.81
C PRO A 7 6.59 12.20 -13.63
N PHE A 8 5.81 11.63 -14.54
CA PHE A 8 5.59 10.19 -14.56
C PHE A 8 6.82 9.45 -15.10
N HIS A 9 7.18 8.34 -14.43
CA HIS A 9 8.23 7.45 -14.88
C HIS A 9 7.81 5.99 -14.69
N PRO A 10 7.10 5.41 -15.68
CA PRO A 10 6.55 4.05 -15.56
C PRO A 10 7.65 2.99 -15.64
N TYR A 11 7.64 2.03 -14.72
CA TYR A 11 8.60 0.91 -14.65
C TYR A 11 7.99 -0.46 -14.97
N SER A 12 6.74 -0.50 -15.45
CA SER A 12 6.07 -1.76 -15.79
C SER A 12 5.05 -1.55 -16.92
N PRO A 13 4.70 -2.61 -17.68
CA PRO A 13 3.62 -2.53 -18.67
C PRO A 13 2.29 -2.03 -18.08
N TYR A 14 1.98 -2.43 -16.83
CA TYR A 14 0.83 -1.92 -16.10
C TYR A 14 0.92 -0.41 -15.87
N ALA A 15 2.07 0.09 -15.42
CA ALA A 15 2.27 1.51 -15.19
C ALA A 15 2.16 2.32 -16.49
N VAL A 16 2.67 1.79 -17.62
CA VAL A 16 2.51 2.40 -18.94
C VAL A 16 1.04 2.48 -19.35
N ALA A 17 0.27 1.41 -19.14
CA ALA A 17 -1.16 1.40 -19.42
C ALA A 17 -1.94 2.41 -18.56
N LYS A 18 -1.60 2.55 -17.30
CA LYS A 18 -2.18 3.56 -16.39
C LYS A 18 -1.83 4.99 -16.83
N LEU A 19 -0.59 5.19 -17.29
CA LEU A 19 -0.14 6.48 -17.84
C LEU A 19 -0.89 6.85 -19.13
N TYR A 20 -1.14 5.88 -20.01
CA TYR A 20 -2.00 6.10 -21.17
C TYR A 20 -3.39 6.56 -20.76
N GLY A 21 -3.99 5.89 -19.75
CA GLY A 21 -5.29 6.29 -19.20
C GLY A 21 -5.32 7.73 -18.68
N PHE A 22 -4.27 8.17 -18.01
CA PHE A 22 -4.14 9.55 -17.55
C PHE A 22 -4.13 10.55 -18.70
N TRP A 23 -3.31 10.30 -19.72
CA TRP A 23 -3.18 11.22 -20.86
C TRP A 23 -4.41 11.25 -21.74
N ILE A 24 -5.12 10.13 -21.95
CA ILE A 24 -6.35 10.12 -22.73
C ILE A 24 -7.47 10.92 -22.04
N VAL A 25 -7.57 10.87 -20.70
CA VAL A 25 -8.51 11.70 -19.93
C VAL A 25 -8.20 13.17 -20.14
N LYS A 26 -6.93 13.56 -20.06
CA LYS A 26 -6.50 14.94 -20.29
C LYS A 26 -6.80 15.42 -21.71
N GLU A 27 -6.53 14.60 -22.72
CA GLU A 27 -6.82 14.88 -24.12
C GLU A 27 -8.32 15.09 -24.36
N TYR A 28 -9.18 14.23 -23.82
CA TYR A 28 -10.64 14.38 -23.95
C TYR A 28 -11.16 15.62 -23.25
N ARG A 29 -10.60 15.99 -22.11
CA ARG A 29 -10.93 17.24 -21.43
C ARG A 29 -10.59 18.45 -22.28
N GLU A 30 -9.39 18.49 -22.88
CA GLU A 30 -8.88 19.63 -23.64
C GLU A 30 -9.51 19.73 -25.05
N ALA A 31 -9.64 18.60 -25.78
CA ALA A 31 -10.11 18.56 -27.15
C ALA A 31 -11.64 18.63 -27.29
N TYR A 32 -12.37 18.05 -26.36
CA TYR A 32 -13.83 17.91 -26.44
C TYR A 32 -14.59 18.66 -25.33
N ASN A 33 -13.88 19.43 -24.51
CA ASN A 33 -14.46 20.15 -23.36
C ASN A 33 -15.30 19.25 -22.42
N MET A 34 -14.88 17.99 -22.27
CA MET A 34 -15.54 17.05 -21.39
C MET A 34 -15.15 17.32 -19.93
N TYR A 35 -16.13 17.23 -19.02
CA TYR A 35 -15.81 17.26 -17.58
C TYR A 35 -15.25 15.91 -17.16
N CYS A 36 -13.95 15.75 -17.22
CA CYS A 36 -13.25 14.56 -16.79
C CYS A 36 -11.97 14.88 -16.01
N CYS A 37 -11.73 14.14 -14.94
CA CYS A 37 -10.66 14.35 -13.97
C CYS A 37 -9.89 13.07 -13.77
N SER A 38 -8.60 13.16 -13.50
CA SER A 38 -7.80 12.02 -13.07
C SER A 38 -7.56 12.07 -11.56
N GLY A 39 -7.95 11.04 -10.86
CA GLY A 39 -7.51 10.80 -9.50
C GLY A 39 -6.17 10.05 -9.51
N ILE A 40 -5.11 10.67 -9.00
CA ILE A 40 -3.79 10.05 -8.82
C ILE A 40 -3.78 9.45 -7.42
N LEU A 41 -4.29 8.21 -7.32
CA LEU A 41 -4.54 7.56 -6.05
C LEU A 41 -3.31 6.81 -5.55
N PHE A 42 -2.91 7.11 -4.32
CA PHE A 42 -1.95 6.30 -3.57
C PHE A 42 -2.59 5.00 -3.10
N ASN A 43 -1.86 4.16 -2.39
CA ASN A 43 -2.37 2.86 -1.98
C ASN A 43 -3.59 3.01 -1.07
N HIS A 44 -4.68 2.40 -1.45
CA HIS A 44 -5.93 2.44 -0.68
C HIS A 44 -6.41 1.03 -0.39
N GLU A 45 -6.72 0.80 0.86
CA GLU A 45 -6.89 -0.52 1.43
C GLU A 45 -8.24 -0.66 2.13
N SER A 46 -8.76 -1.87 2.18
CA SER A 46 -9.95 -2.22 2.93
C SER A 46 -9.98 -3.73 3.22
N GLU A 47 -10.96 -4.17 3.99
CA GLU A 47 -11.26 -5.58 4.21
C GLU A 47 -11.59 -6.35 2.91
N ARG A 48 -11.91 -5.63 1.82
CA ARG A 48 -12.20 -6.19 0.49
C ARG A 48 -11.00 -6.22 -0.45
N ARG A 49 -9.83 -5.81 0.04
CA ARG A 49 -8.59 -5.85 -0.78
C ARG A 49 -8.30 -7.27 -1.25
N GLY A 50 -7.87 -7.43 -2.49
CA GLY A 50 -7.48 -8.74 -3.04
C GLY A 50 -6.37 -9.41 -2.23
N GLU A 51 -6.45 -10.72 -2.03
CA GLU A 51 -5.57 -11.50 -1.13
C GLU A 51 -4.09 -11.51 -1.55
N THR A 52 -3.80 -11.22 -2.82
CA THR A 52 -2.43 -11.14 -3.35
C THR A 52 -1.72 -9.82 -3.00
N PHE A 53 -2.47 -8.80 -2.57
CA PHE A 53 -1.88 -7.54 -2.14
C PHE A 53 -1.30 -7.64 -0.72
N VAL A 54 -0.18 -6.94 -0.51
CA VAL A 54 0.64 -7.10 0.70
C VAL A 54 -0.15 -6.91 2.00
N THR A 55 -1.01 -5.91 2.09
CA THR A 55 -1.81 -5.62 3.28
C THR A 55 -2.78 -6.75 3.60
N ARG A 56 -3.55 -7.21 2.60
CA ARG A 56 -4.49 -8.31 2.78
C ARG A 56 -3.78 -9.63 3.04
N LYS A 57 -2.66 -9.88 2.35
CA LYS A 57 -1.80 -11.06 2.58
C LYS A 57 -1.34 -11.11 4.04
N ILE A 58 -0.90 -9.98 4.61
CA ILE A 58 -0.45 -9.89 6.00
C ILE A 58 -1.58 -10.14 6.98
N THR A 59 -2.73 -9.46 6.82
CA THR A 59 -3.86 -9.60 7.76
C THR A 59 -4.44 -11.00 7.77
N LEU A 60 -4.57 -11.65 6.59
CA LEU A 60 -5.01 -13.03 6.48
C LEU A 60 -4.00 -14.01 7.12
N ALA A 61 -2.70 -13.81 6.87
CA ALA A 61 -1.67 -14.66 7.47
C ALA A 61 -1.66 -14.52 8.99
N ALA A 62 -1.73 -13.32 9.54
CA ALA A 62 -1.80 -13.10 10.99
C ALA A 62 -2.99 -13.84 11.62
N ALA A 63 -4.18 -13.74 11.00
CA ALA A 63 -5.37 -14.43 11.46
C ALA A 63 -5.26 -15.95 11.34
N ARG A 64 -4.68 -16.49 10.24
CA ARG A 64 -4.47 -17.92 10.02
C ARG A 64 -3.44 -18.50 10.97
N ILE A 65 -2.35 -17.77 11.24
CA ILE A 65 -1.29 -18.17 12.19
C ILE A 65 -1.86 -18.23 13.62
N ALA A 66 -2.62 -17.21 14.02
CA ALA A 66 -3.28 -17.20 15.32
C ALA A 66 -4.25 -18.38 15.52
N GLN A 67 -4.81 -18.93 14.43
CA GLN A 67 -5.72 -20.10 14.44
C GLN A 67 -4.99 -21.44 14.20
N GLY A 68 -3.66 -21.44 14.11
CA GLY A 68 -2.89 -22.65 13.81
C GLY A 68 -3.05 -23.20 12.38
N LYS A 69 -3.57 -22.42 11.46
CA LYS A 69 -3.84 -22.81 10.05
C LYS A 69 -2.71 -22.47 9.09
N GLN A 70 -1.73 -21.72 9.55
CA GLN A 70 -0.55 -21.34 8.78
C GLN A 70 0.64 -21.22 9.74
N GLU A 71 1.82 -21.62 9.30
CA GLU A 71 3.03 -21.61 10.14
C GLU A 71 3.78 -20.28 10.05
N LYS A 72 3.95 -19.74 8.84
CA LYS A 72 4.76 -18.56 8.57
C LYS A 72 4.15 -17.68 7.48
N LEU A 73 4.54 -16.41 7.51
CA LEU A 73 4.28 -15.42 6.46
C LEU A 73 5.59 -15.06 5.76
N TYR A 74 5.62 -15.19 4.43
CA TYR A 74 6.75 -14.79 3.60
C TYR A 74 6.45 -13.47 2.91
N LEU A 75 7.35 -12.49 3.05
CA LEU A 75 7.23 -11.14 2.50
C LEU A 75 8.49 -10.77 1.69
N GLY A 76 8.42 -9.68 0.95
CA GLY A 76 9.58 -9.05 0.34
C GLY A 76 10.24 -8.06 1.31
N ASN A 77 10.68 -6.90 0.78
CA ASN A 77 11.36 -5.87 1.55
C ASN A 77 10.44 -5.27 2.64
N LEU A 78 10.75 -5.54 3.90
CA LEU A 78 9.99 -5.04 5.05
C LEU A 78 10.20 -3.55 5.32
N SER A 79 11.27 -2.96 4.78
CA SER A 79 11.57 -1.52 4.94
C SER A 79 10.90 -0.65 3.88
N SER A 80 10.22 -1.23 2.88
CA SER A 80 9.49 -0.47 1.87
C SER A 80 8.42 0.40 2.51
N LEU A 81 8.45 1.70 2.17
CA LEU A 81 7.51 2.70 2.68
C LEU A 81 6.34 2.91 1.72
N ARG A 82 5.14 2.96 2.24
CA ARG A 82 3.92 3.21 1.46
C ARG A 82 3.01 4.17 2.22
N ASP A 83 2.33 5.01 1.45
CA ASP A 83 1.21 5.81 1.91
C ASP A 83 -0.06 4.96 1.71
N TRP A 84 -0.61 4.46 2.78
CA TRP A 84 -1.83 3.64 2.78
C TRP A 84 -2.98 4.41 3.41
N GLY A 85 -4.06 4.58 2.65
CA GLY A 85 -5.30 5.15 3.13
C GLY A 85 -6.46 4.15 3.14
N TYR A 86 -7.60 4.56 3.69
CA TYR A 86 -8.82 3.76 3.70
C TYR A 86 -9.60 3.95 2.39
N ALA A 87 -9.94 2.87 1.71
CA ALA A 87 -10.55 2.91 0.39
C ALA A 87 -11.88 3.69 0.35
N LYS A 88 -12.63 3.73 1.46
CA LYS A 88 -13.88 4.48 1.53
C LYS A 88 -13.66 5.99 1.41
N ASP A 89 -12.61 6.51 2.04
CA ASP A 89 -12.25 7.93 1.96
C ASP A 89 -11.84 8.30 0.53
N TYR A 90 -11.11 7.39 -0.15
CA TYR A 90 -10.75 7.57 -1.57
C TYR A 90 -11.96 7.61 -2.49
N VAL A 91 -12.98 6.78 -2.25
CA VAL A 91 -14.23 6.81 -3.01
C VAL A 91 -14.98 8.12 -2.77
N GLU A 92 -15.00 8.62 -1.55
CA GLU A 92 -15.57 9.93 -1.23
C GLU A 92 -14.81 11.06 -1.96
N CYS A 93 -13.47 11.02 -1.95
CA CYS A 93 -12.66 11.96 -2.71
C CYS A 93 -12.95 11.91 -4.22
N MET A 94 -13.14 10.72 -4.81
CA MET A 94 -13.51 10.60 -6.23
C MET A 94 -14.83 11.32 -6.53
N TRP A 95 -15.81 11.24 -5.63
CA TRP A 95 -17.07 11.96 -5.77
C TRP A 95 -16.87 13.48 -5.63
N LEU A 96 -16.09 13.92 -4.64
CA LEU A 96 -15.78 15.33 -4.40
C LEU A 96 -15.04 15.99 -5.57
N ILE A 97 -14.13 15.29 -6.23
CA ILE A 97 -13.41 15.76 -7.42
C ILE A 97 -14.42 16.16 -8.54
N LEU A 98 -15.48 15.38 -8.68
CA LEU A 98 -16.51 15.65 -9.70
C LEU A 98 -17.49 16.77 -9.29
N GLN A 99 -17.41 17.28 -8.07
CA GLN A 99 -18.24 18.39 -7.58
C GLN A 99 -17.53 19.74 -7.70
N GLN A 100 -16.28 19.77 -8.19
CA GLN A 100 -15.51 21.00 -8.35
C GLN A 100 -16.03 21.83 -9.52
N ASP A 101 -15.78 23.15 -9.50
CA ASP A 101 -16.21 24.06 -10.57
C ASP A 101 -15.49 23.80 -11.91
N LYS A 102 -14.27 23.23 -11.84
CA LYS A 102 -13.43 22.95 -13.00
C LYS A 102 -12.88 21.53 -12.95
N PRO A 103 -12.78 20.85 -14.11
CA PRO A 103 -12.17 19.53 -14.18
C PRO A 103 -10.63 19.65 -14.07
N GLU A 104 -10.08 19.18 -12.97
CA GLU A 104 -8.64 19.14 -12.69
C GLU A 104 -8.20 17.73 -12.28
N ASP A 105 -6.89 17.50 -12.20
CA ASP A 105 -6.33 16.24 -11.74
C ASP A 105 -5.89 16.41 -10.27
N PHE A 106 -6.11 15.38 -9.44
CA PHE A 106 -5.90 15.46 -8.00
C PHE A 106 -5.10 14.27 -7.49
N VAL A 107 -4.08 14.53 -6.68
CA VAL A 107 -3.43 13.50 -5.86
C VAL A 107 -4.31 13.20 -4.65
N ILE A 108 -4.58 11.91 -4.43
CA ILE A 108 -5.29 11.43 -3.24
C ILE A 108 -4.35 10.52 -2.46
N ALA A 109 -3.94 10.98 -1.29
CA ALA A 109 -3.00 10.32 -0.39
C ALA A 109 -3.33 10.68 1.07
N THR A 110 -2.69 10.01 2.03
CA THR A 110 -2.81 10.37 3.46
C THR A 110 -1.73 11.36 3.90
N GLY A 111 -0.62 11.44 3.15
CA GLY A 111 0.56 12.19 3.52
C GLY A 111 1.39 11.54 4.63
N VAL A 112 1.04 10.34 5.05
CA VAL A 112 1.76 9.57 6.08
C VAL A 112 2.26 8.26 5.50
N GLN A 113 3.54 7.97 5.72
CA GLN A 113 4.15 6.73 5.27
C GLN A 113 4.31 5.74 6.42
N HIS A 114 4.06 4.48 6.11
CA HIS A 114 4.32 3.35 6.98
C HIS A 114 5.15 2.28 6.27
N SER A 115 6.01 1.60 7.00
CA SER A 115 6.75 0.47 6.47
C SER A 115 5.89 -0.81 6.46
N VAL A 116 6.26 -1.75 5.60
CA VAL A 116 5.64 -3.09 5.59
C VAL A 116 5.84 -3.78 6.94
N ARG A 117 6.98 -3.54 7.60
CA ARG A 117 7.28 -4.03 8.96
C ARG A 117 6.28 -3.51 9.98
N GLU A 118 6.03 -2.19 10.01
CA GLU A 118 5.04 -1.58 10.92
C GLU A 118 3.64 -2.13 10.70
N PHE A 119 3.24 -2.29 9.43
CA PHE A 119 1.94 -2.87 9.11
C PHE A 119 1.83 -4.32 9.58
N ALA A 120 2.88 -5.14 9.35
CA ALA A 120 2.91 -6.52 9.84
C ALA A 120 2.84 -6.57 11.37
N TYR A 121 3.62 -5.73 12.07
CA TYR A 121 3.55 -5.62 13.53
C TYR A 121 2.13 -5.33 14.01
N CYS A 122 1.47 -4.32 13.45
CA CYS A 122 0.11 -3.95 13.82
C CYS A 122 -0.91 -5.07 13.54
N ALA A 123 -0.80 -5.75 12.40
CA ALA A 123 -1.70 -6.84 12.03
C ALA A 123 -1.56 -8.05 12.98
N PHE A 124 -0.34 -8.45 13.31
CA PHE A 124 -0.09 -9.54 14.25
C PHE A 124 -0.52 -9.16 15.67
N LYS A 125 -0.26 -7.92 16.10
CA LYS A 125 -0.73 -7.42 17.40
C LYS A 125 -2.25 -7.45 17.50
N ALA A 126 -2.97 -7.08 16.45
CA ALA A 126 -4.43 -7.18 16.39
C ALA A 126 -4.93 -8.64 16.47
N ALA A 127 -4.12 -9.61 16.03
CA ALA A 127 -4.39 -11.04 16.15
C ALA A 127 -3.94 -11.64 17.50
N GLY A 128 -3.48 -10.83 18.46
CA GLY A 128 -3.03 -11.26 19.77
C GLY A 128 -1.60 -11.81 19.80
N ILE A 129 -0.78 -11.49 18.80
CA ILE A 129 0.61 -11.95 18.65
C ILE A 129 1.52 -10.72 18.62
N GLU A 130 2.47 -10.64 19.54
CA GLU A 130 3.48 -9.58 19.55
C GLU A 130 4.75 -10.07 18.84
N LEU A 131 5.19 -9.31 17.84
CA LEU A 131 6.39 -9.60 17.06
C LEU A 131 7.56 -8.70 17.47
N LYS A 132 8.77 -9.27 17.51
CA LYS A 132 10.03 -8.54 17.50
C LYS A 132 10.73 -8.84 16.18
N PHE A 133 11.14 -7.80 15.47
CA PHE A 133 11.91 -7.95 14.23
C PHE A 133 13.40 -7.94 14.54
N GLU A 134 14.14 -8.88 13.95
CA GLU A 134 15.58 -9.06 14.09
C GLU A 134 16.21 -9.31 12.72
N GLY A 135 17.48 -8.88 12.54
CA GLY A 135 18.18 -8.94 11.24
C GLY A 135 17.85 -7.77 10.34
N GLU A 136 18.39 -7.77 9.13
CA GLU A 136 18.19 -6.73 8.12
C GLU A 136 18.08 -7.35 6.73
N GLY A 137 17.35 -6.68 5.83
CA GLY A 137 17.21 -7.06 4.42
C GLY A 137 16.66 -8.47 4.25
N MET A 138 17.40 -9.34 3.60
CA MET A 138 16.98 -10.74 3.34
C MET A 138 16.99 -11.63 4.58
N ASP A 139 17.77 -11.27 5.60
CA ASP A 139 17.89 -12.04 6.83
C ASP A 139 16.92 -11.58 7.92
N GLU A 140 16.08 -10.57 7.61
CA GLU A 140 15.14 -10.02 8.56
C GLU A 140 14.00 -11.01 8.87
N LYS A 141 13.70 -11.18 10.17
CA LYS A 141 12.71 -12.11 10.69
C LYS A 141 11.84 -11.46 11.75
N GLY A 142 10.55 -11.79 11.75
CA GLY A 142 9.61 -11.45 12.82
C GLY A 142 9.41 -12.66 13.75
N ILE A 143 9.86 -12.52 14.99
CA ILE A 143 9.81 -13.56 16.02
C ILE A 143 8.68 -13.24 17.00
N CYS A 144 7.86 -14.20 17.35
CA CYS A 144 6.83 -14.05 18.38
C CYS A 144 7.47 -13.93 19.77
N VAL A 145 7.26 -12.80 20.43
CA VAL A 145 7.76 -12.55 21.80
C VAL A 145 6.66 -12.62 22.85
N ALA A 146 5.38 -12.45 22.45
CA ALA A 146 4.23 -12.64 23.31
C ALA A 146 3.00 -13.05 22.49
N GLY A 147 2.12 -13.89 23.08
CA GLY A 147 0.92 -14.41 22.44
C GLY A 147 0.61 -15.84 22.88
N PRO A 148 -0.03 -16.65 22.01
CA PRO A 148 -0.26 -18.06 22.28
C PRO A 148 1.04 -18.78 22.63
N ALA A 149 1.04 -19.58 23.71
CA ALA A 149 2.26 -20.20 24.26
C ALA A 149 3.03 -21.04 23.22
N GLU A 150 2.30 -21.71 22.34
CA GLU A 150 2.86 -22.53 21.27
C GLU A 150 3.55 -21.73 20.14
N LEU A 151 3.35 -20.42 20.08
CA LEU A 151 3.96 -19.53 19.08
C LEU A 151 5.17 -18.77 19.62
N VAL A 152 5.26 -18.58 20.94
CA VAL A 152 6.37 -17.82 21.58
C VAL A 152 7.73 -18.46 21.22
N GLY A 153 8.65 -17.60 20.76
CA GLY A 153 9.99 -18.00 20.30
C GLY A 153 10.05 -18.46 18.84
N LYS A 154 8.91 -18.66 18.17
CA LYS A 154 8.90 -19.04 16.75
C LYS A 154 9.05 -17.84 15.83
N THR A 155 9.73 -18.08 14.71
CA THR A 155 9.77 -17.14 13.57
C THR A 155 8.46 -17.25 12.79
N LEU A 156 7.68 -16.18 12.76
CA LEU A 156 6.37 -16.14 12.10
C LEU A 156 6.39 -15.32 10.81
N VAL A 157 7.37 -14.42 10.65
CA VAL A 157 7.56 -13.63 9.41
C VAL A 157 8.99 -13.82 8.93
N GLU A 158 9.16 -14.09 7.65
CA GLU A 158 10.47 -14.21 6.99
C GLU A 158 10.47 -13.43 5.66
N VAL A 159 11.63 -12.89 5.30
CA VAL A 159 11.84 -12.31 3.96
C VAL A 159 12.19 -13.43 2.99
N SER A 160 11.56 -13.42 1.81
CA SER A 160 11.82 -14.39 0.74
C SER A 160 12.22 -13.68 -0.55
N ALA A 161 13.22 -14.25 -1.24
CA ALA A 161 13.68 -13.78 -2.54
C ALA A 161 12.55 -13.79 -3.60
N ASP A 162 11.59 -14.71 -3.50
CA ASP A 162 10.46 -14.81 -4.43
C ASP A 162 9.56 -13.57 -4.41
N PHE A 163 9.56 -12.84 -3.30
CA PHE A 163 8.79 -11.62 -3.11
C PHE A 163 9.63 -10.34 -3.12
N TYR A 164 10.95 -10.46 -3.21
CA TYR A 164 11.87 -9.33 -3.25
C TYR A 164 11.95 -8.78 -4.67
N ARG A 165 11.41 -7.59 -4.90
CA ARG A 165 11.39 -6.99 -6.23
C ARG A 165 12.71 -6.27 -6.50
N PRO A 166 13.38 -6.53 -7.65
CA PRO A 166 14.63 -5.83 -8.02
C PRO A 166 14.45 -4.32 -8.21
N THR A 167 13.24 -3.88 -8.57
CA THR A 167 12.86 -2.48 -8.81
C THR A 167 11.77 -2.05 -7.83
N ASP A 168 12.02 -2.19 -6.54
CA ASP A 168 11.07 -1.71 -5.54
C ASP A 168 11.10 -0.18 -5.46
N VAL A 169 9.94 0.44 -5.53
CA VAL A 169 9.82 1.88 -5.26
C VAL A 169 9.97 2.07 -3.77
N VAL A 170 11.15 2.53 -3.37
CA VAL A 170 11.53 2.65 -1.94
C VAL A 170 10.63 3.66 -1.22
N ASN A 171 10.14 4.68 -1.93
CA ASN A 171 9.46 5.81 -1.31
C ASN A 171 8.26 6.26 -2.15
N LEU A 172 7.03 6.00 -1.65
CA LEU A 172 5.79 6.55 -2.19
C LEU A 172 5.15 7.44 -1.12
N TRP A 173 5.23 8.75 -1.34
CA TRP A 173 4.75 9.75 -0.40
C TRP A 173 3.96 10.84 -1.13
N GLY A 174 2.64 10.89 -0.90
CA GLY A 174 1.78 11.92 -1.47
C GLY A 174 1.99 13.27 -0.78
N CYS A 175 2.10 14.34 -1.57
CA CYS A 175 2.12 15.70 -1.04
C CYS A 175 0.69 16.24 -1.00
N LEU A 176 0.14 16.41 0.20
CA LEU A 176 -1.17 17.05 0.42
C LEU A 176 -0.99 18.57 0.46
N LEU A 177 -0.84 19.21 -0.70
CA LEU A 177 -0.74 20.68 -0.77
C LEU A 177 -2.08 21.39 -0.56
N TYR A 178 -3.20 20.66 -0.48
CA TYR A 178 -4.56 21.21 -0.50
C TYR A 178 -5.42 20.86 0.71
N THR A 179 -4.86 20.31 1.78
CA THR A 179 -5.59 20.11 3.04
C THR A 179 -5.24 21.21 4.03
N SER A 180 -5.78 22.38 3.82
CA SER A 180 -5.90 23.43 4.86
C SER A 180 -7.30 24.00 4.83
#